data_f6eef3c1ba483e15be217d22da6396f4
#
_entry.id   f6eef3c1ba483e15be217d22da6396f4
#
_cell.length_a   1.000
_cell.length_b   1.000
_cell.length_c   1.000
_cell.angle_alpha   90.00
_cell.angle_beta   90.00
_cell.angle_gamma   90.00
#
_symmetry.space_group_name_H-M   'P 1'
#
loop_
_entity.id
_entity.type
_entity.pdbx_description
1 polymer ?
#
loop_
_entity_poly.entity_id
_entity_poly.type
_entity_poly.pdbx_seq_one_letter_code
_entity_poly.pdbx_strand_id
1 'polypeptide(L)'
;MTQALPKVVTFEEFANWKPDNGRYELHNGVIVEMSQPLGDHEEIIVFLVEKFTLEYTRLNLPYGIPKTVLVKPPESESAYLPDILLLNRPNLAKEPRWKNQSTVSYSESIPLVVEVVSTNWRDDYLDKAGDYEEIGIPEYWNFGK
;
A
#
# COMPACT_ATOMS: atom_id res chain seq x y z
N MET A 1 28.39 -4.30 -14.65
CA MET A 1 27.29 -5.26 -14.60
C MET A 1 26.26 -4.93 -15.66
N THR A 2 25.84 -5.92 -16.32
CA THR A 2 24.84 -5.72 -17.36
C THR A 2 23.49 -5.43 -16.70
N GLN A 3 22.92 -4.35 -17.12
CA GLN A 3 21.56 -4.04 -16.68
C GLN A 3 20.60 -4.92 -17.48
N ALA A 4 19.91 -5.78 -16.78
CA ALA A 4 18.89 -6.59 -17.44
C ALA A 4 17.77 -5.69 -17.92
N LEU A 5 17.18 -6.04 -19.05
CA LEU A 5 15.96 -5.38 -19.49
C LEU A 5 14.89 -5.54 -18.44
N PRO A 6 14.00 -4.56 -18.29
CA PRO A 6 12.90 -4.71 -17.37
C PRO A 6 12.16 -6.00 -17.65
N LYS A 7 12.03 -6.81 -16.63
CA LYS A 7 11.37 -8.08 -16.75
C LYS A 7 10.02 -7.98 -16.08
N VAL A 8 9.00 -8.42 -16.79
CA VAL A 8 7.66 -8.48 -16.22
C VAL A 8 7.58 -9.75 -15.37
N VAL A 9 7.20 -9.61 -14.12
CA VAL A 9 7.11 -10.72 -13.20
C VAL A 9 5.70 -10.82 -12.65
N THR A 10 5.37 -12.00 -12.13
CA THR A 10 4.08 -12.18 -11.44
C THR A 10 4.20 -11.67 -10.00
N PHE A 11 3.05 -11.50 -9.36
CA PHE A 11 3.06 -11.14 -7.94
C PHE A 11 3.80 -12.19 -7.10
N GLU A 12 3.61 -13.47 -7.41
CA GLU A 12 4.25 -14.52 -6.62
C GLU A 12 5.78 -14.47 -6.77
N GLU A 13 6.25 -14.20 -7.99
CA GLU A 13 7.68 -14.03 -8.19
C GLU A 13 8.21 -12.82 -7.42
N PHE A 14 7.45 -11.73 -7.45
CA PHE A 14 7.81 -10.52 -6.71
C PHE A 14 7.86 -10.80 -5.20
N ALA A 15 6.84 -11.47 -4.67
CA ALA A 15 6.77 -11.75 -3.25
C ALA A 15 7.93 -12.63 -2.79
N ASN A 16 8.31 -13.60 -3.62
CA ASN A 16 9.44 -14.48 -3.30
C ASN A 16 10.78 -13.78 -3.40
N TRP A 17 10.90 -12.83 -4.33
CA TRP A 17 12.14 -12.11 -4.57
C TRP A 17 12.36 -10.98 -3.54
N LYS A 18 11.28 -10.37 -3.07
CA LYS A 18 11.36 -9.10 -2.33
C LYS A 18 12.24 -9.25 -1.09
N PRO A 19 13.31 -8.44 -0.98
CA PRO A 19 14.17 -8.50 0.22
C PRO A 19 13.50 -7.85 1.42
N ASP A 20 13.98 -8.21 2.60
CA ASP A 20 13.45 -7.67 3.85
C ASP A 20 13.76 -6.19 4.03
N ASN A 21 14.88 -5.73 3.47
CA ASN A 21 15.25 -4.32 3.54
C ASN A 21 14.82 -3.64 2.25
N GLY A 22 14.54 -2.35 2.33
CA GLY A 22 14.11 -1.60 1.18
C GLY A 22 12.60 -1.66 1.00
N ARG A 23 12.13 -0.80 0.13
CA ARG A 23 10.69 -0.64 -0.13
C ARG A 23 10.46 -0.81 -1.62
N TYR A 24 9.58 -1.74 -1.98
CA TYR A 24 9.33 -2.07 -3.38
C TYR A 24 7.85 -2.17 -3.65
N GLU A 25 7.45 -1.75 -4.85
CA GLU A 25 6.10 -1.95 -5.34
C GLU A 25 6.18 -2.72 -6.65
N LEU A 26 5.05 -3.28 -7.04
CA LEU A 26 4.92 -3.97 -8.32
C LEU A 26 3.86 -3.24 -9.14
N HIS A 27 4.24 -2.77 -10.32
CA HIS A 27 3.35 -2.00 -11.19
C HIS A 27 3.16 -2.76 -12.50
N ASN A 28 2.07 -3.48 -12.62
CA ASN A 28 1.77 -4.30 -13.80
C ASN A 28 2.95 -5.18 -14.18
N GLY A 29 3.49 -5.87 -13.17
CA GLY A 29 4.59 -6.79 -13.37
C GLY A 29 5.98 -6.18 -13.32
N VAL A 30 6.10 -4.87 -13.19
CA VAL A 30 7.40 -4.19 -13.16
C VAL A 30 7.73 -3.80 -11.72
N ILE A 31 8.87 -4.26 -11.24
CA ILE A 31 9.30 -3.95 -9.87
C ILE A 31 9.84 -2.53 -9.81
N VAL A 32 9.34 -1.75 -8.86
CA VAL A 32 9.73 -0.36 -8.66
C VAL A 32 10.30 -0.23 -7.25
N GLU A 33 11.52 0.25 -7.15
CA GLU A 33 12.11 0.54 -5.84
C GLU A 33 11.67 1.93 -5.40
N MET A 34 11.17 2.02 -4.15
CA MET A 34 10.69 3.28 -3.60
C MET A 34 11.81 3.98 -2.87
N SER A 35 11.95 5.27 -3.11
CA SER A 35 12.95 6.06 -2.39
C SER A 35 12.51 6.27 -0.94
N GLN A 36 13.48 6.57 -0.08
CA GLN A 36 13.18 6.84 1.30
C GLN A 36 12.48 8.19 1.43
N PRO A 37 11.38 8.27 2.18
CA PRO A 37 10.68 9.54 2.36
C PRO A 37 11.52 10.53 3.15
N LEU A 38 11.31 11.81 2.88
CA LEU A 38 11.97 12.87 3.62
C LEU A 38 11.18 13.23 4.87
N GLY A 39 11.81 14.05 5.74
CA GLY A 39 11.23 14.37 7.04
C GLY A 39 9.86 15.02 6.97
N ASP A 40 9.64 15.92 6.01
CA ASP A 40 8.33 16.56 5.87
C ASP A 40 7.24 15.54 5.58
N HIS A 41 7.55 14.58 4.73
CA HIS A 41 6.63 13.51 4.41
C HIS A 41 6.32 12.67 5.65
N GLU A 42 7.36 12.37 6.43
CA GLU A 42 7.18 11.59 7.65
C GLU A 42 6.36 12.34 8.69
N GLU A 43 6.54 13.65 8.80
CA GLU A 43 5.77 14.44 9.75
C GLU A 43 4.27 14.40 9.45
N ILE A 44 3.91 14.43 8.18
CA ILE A 44 2.52 14.31 7.79
C ILE A 44 1.98 12.94 8.20
N ILE A 45 2.76 11.89 7.98
CA ILE A 45 2.34 10.54 8.34
C ILE A 45 2.16 10.42 9.85
N VAL A 46 3.11 10.95 10.63
CA VAL A 46 2.99 10.92 12.09
C VAL A 46 1.71 11.58 12.55
N PHE A 47 1.41 12.77 12.02
CA PHE A 47 0.21 13.51 12.37
C PHE A 47 -1.06 12.71 12.05
N LEU A 48 -1.12 12.16 10.84
CA LEU A 48 -2.31 11.43 10.41
C LEU A 48 -2.49 10.13 11.17
N VAL A 49 -1.40 9.39 11.41
CA VAL A 49 -1.48 8.14 12.16
C VAL A 49 -2.01 8.39 13.56
N GLU A 50 -1.55 9.44 14.19
CA GLU A 50 -2.03 9.80 15.51
C GLU A 50 -3.53 10.10 15.49
N LYS A 51 -3.98 10.91 14.54
CA LYS A 51 -5.39 11.28 14.46
C LYS A 51 -6.28 10.09 14.13
N PHE A 52 -5.86 9.27 13.19
CA PHE A 52 -6.64 8.08 12.85
C PHE A 52 -6.74 7.13 14.04
N THR A 53 -5.63 6.92 14.75
CA THR A 53 -5.61 6.01 15.89
C THR A 53 -6.55 6.48 16.99
N LEU A 54 -6.52 7.78 17.30
CA LEU A 54 -7.41 8.35 18.29
C LEU A 54 -8.87 8.18 17.88
N GLU A 55 -9.15 8.39 16.61
CA GLU A 55 -10.53 8.37 16.13
C GLU A 55 -11.11 6.97 16.11
N TYR A 56 -10.36 5.98 15.56
CA TYR A 56 -10.94 4.64 15.53
C TYR A 56 -11.01 4.02 16.92
N THR A 57 -10.11 4.45 17.82
CA THR A 57 -10.18 4.01 19.22
C THR A 57 -11.41 4.59 19.89
N ARG A 58 -11.66 5.88 19.66
CA ARG A 58 -12.84 6.55 20.23
C ARG A 58 -14.13 5.88 19.76
N LEU A 59 -14.18 5.49 18.49
CA LEU A 59 -15.35 4.88 17.89
C LEU A 59 -15.44 3.39 18.15
N ASN A 60 -14.45 2.82 18.82
CA ASN A 60 -14.42 1.40 19.16
C ASN A 60 -14.39 0.51 17.92
N LEU A 61 -13.71 0.96 16.88
CA LEU A 61 -13.59 0.18 15.64
C LEU A 61 -12.38 -0.76 15.72
N PRO A 62 -12.49 -1.98 15.19
CA PRO A 62 -11.42 -2.97 15.29
C PRO A 62 -10.38 -2.79 14.20
N TYR A 63 -9.88 -1.57 14.04
CA TYR A 63 -8.93 -1.23 12.99
C TYR A 63 -7.49 -1.28 13.50
N GLY A 64 -6.55 -1.24 12.57
CA GLY A 64 -5.14 -1.16 12.89
C GLY A 64 -4.39 -0.54 11.73
N ILE A 65 -3.23 0.04 12.03
CA ILE A 65 -2.37 0.64 11.01
C ILE A 65 -1.07 -0.16 11.00
N PRO A 66 -0.83 -0.95 9.94
CA PRO A 66 0.37 -1.78 9.89
C PRO A 66 1.58 -0.97 9.47
N LYS A 67 2.76 -1.54 9.70
CA LYS A 67 4.01 -0.90 9.29
C LYS A 67 4.23 -1.06 7.79
N THR A 68 4.12 -2.27 7.26
CA THR A 68 4.34 -2.54 5.84
C THR A 68 3.41 -3.65 5.40
N VAL A 69 2.41 -3.29 4.62
CA VAL A 69 1.47 -4.25 4.06
C VAL A 69 1.19 -3.82 2.64
N LEU A 70 1.21 -4.78 1.74
CA LEU A 70 0.95 -4.53 0.33
C LEU A 70 -0.55 -4.59 0.05
N VAL A 71 -0.99 -3.72 -0.84
CA VAL A 71 -2.36 -3.75 -1.36
C VAL A 71 -2.27 -4.27 -2.80
N LYS A 72 -2.91 -5.40 -3.05
CA LYS A 72 -2.84 -6.06 -4.35
C LYS A 72 -4.23 -6.14 -4.96
N PRO A 73 -4.46 -5.48 -6.12
CA PRO A 73 -5.71 -5.70 -6.84
C PRO A 73 -5.83 -7.19 -7.17
N PRO A 74 -7.00 -7.80 -6.97
CA PRO A 74 -7.12 -9.25 -7.11
C PRO A 74 -6.76 -9.77 -8.50
N GLU A 75 -7.04 -9.01 -9.54
CA GLU A 75 -6.89 -9.47 -10.92
C GLU A 75 -5.64 -8.92 -11.59
N SER A 76 -4.72 -8.33 -10.85
CA SER A 76 -3.59 -7.62 -11.43
C SER A 76 -2.27 -8.09 -10.83
N GLU A 77 -1.22 -8.08 -11.65
CA GLU A 77 0.13 -8.31 -11.18
C GLU A 77 0.73 -6.99 -10.72
N SER A 78 0.05 -6.39 -9.73
CA SER A 78 0.47 -5.15 -9.09
C SER A 78 0.35 -5.31 -7.59
N ALA A 79 1.18 -4.56 -6.86
CA ALA A 79 1.12 -4.53 -5.40
C ALA A 79 1.70 -3.21 -4.94
N TYR A 80 0.94 -2.48 -4.15
CA TYR A 80 1.30 -1.13 -3.74
C TYR A 80 1.54 -1.06 -2.25
N LEU A 81 2.42 -0.15 -1.86
CA LEU A 81 2.81 0.06 -0.47
C LEU A 81 2.38 1.47 -0.08
N PRO A 82 1.13 1.66 0.34
CA PRO A 82 0.66 3.01 0.64
C PRO A 82 1.34 3.59 1.86
N ASP A 83 1.34 4.91 1.95
CA ASP A 83 1.95 5.60 3.07
C ASP A 83 1.21 5.32 4.36
N ILE A 84 -0.11 5.26 4.32
CA ILE A 84 -0.92 4.85 5.46
C ILE A 84 -2.02 3.93 4.96
N LEU A 85 -2.21 2.85 5.68
CA LEU A 85 -3.22 1.86 5.38
C LEU A 85 -3.97 1.55 6.66
N LEU A 86 -5.30 1.68 6.64
CA LEU A 86 -6.12 1.19 7.72
C LEU A 86 -6.60 -0.21 7.39
N LEU A 87 -6.48 -1.10 8.34
CA LEU A 87 -6.95 -2.47 8.18
C LEU A 87 -8.17 -2.71 9.08
N ASN A 88 -9.17 -3.36 8.52
CA ASN A 88 -10.27 -3.91 9.30
C ASN A 88 -9.83 -5.30 9.74
N ARG A 89 -9.31 -5.39 10.97
CA ARG A 89 -8.58 -6.58 11.42
C ARG A 89 -9.41 -7.86 11.37
N PRO A 90 -10.69 -7.85 11.75
CA PRO A 90 -11.46 -9.10 11.67
C PRO A 90 -11.54 -9.69 10.26
N ASN A 91 -11.47 -8.86 9.22
CA ASN A 91 -11.59 -9.37 7.86
C ASN A 91 -10.29 -10.00 7.35
N LEU A 92 -9.18 -9.84 8.08
CA LEU A 92 -7.90 -10.39 7.63
C LEU A 92 -7.94 -11.92 7.55
N ALA A 93 -8.82 -12.55 8.33
CA ALA A 93 -8.98 -14.00 8.26
C ALA A 93 -9.43 -14.48 6.87
N LYS A 94 -10.04 -13.60 6.09
CA LYS A 94 -10.51 -13.93 4.74
C LYS A 94 -9.50 -13.60 3.65
N GLU A 95 -8.37 -12.98 4.01
CA GLU A 95 -7.37 -12.56 3.03
C GLU A 95 -6.42 -13.72 2.75
N PRO A 96 -6.38 -14.19 1.51
CA PRO A 96 -5.57 -15.38 1.21
C PRO A 96 -4.07 -15.14 1.32
N ARG A 97 -3.62 -13.89 1.20
CA ARG A 97 -2.20 -13.57 1.22
C ARG A 97 -1.76 -12.84 2.47
N TRP A 98 -2.63 -12.79 3.48
CA TRP A 98 -2.29 -12.04 4.69
C TRP A 98 -1.17 -12.70 5.47
N LYS A 99 -1.35 -13.96 5.80
CA LYS A 99 -0.49 -14.63 6.77
C LYS A 99 0.93 -14.80 6.26
N ASN A 100 1.08 -15.16 5.00
CA ASN A 100 2.41 -15.51 4.46
C ASN A 100 3.05 -14.41 3.63
N GLN A 101 2.28 -13.41 3.19
CA GLN A 101 2.80 -12.41 2.28
C GLN A 101 2.48 -10.99 2.71
N SER A 102 1.84 -10.81 3.86
CA SER A 102 1.49 -9.47 4.39
C SER A 102 0.80 -8.62 3.33
N THR A 103 -0.20 -9.19 2.67
CA THR A 103 -0.85 -8.56 1.53
C THR A 103 -2.36 -8.66 1.70
N VAL A 104 -3.07 -7.59 1.33
CA VAL A 104 -4.53 -7.55 1.35
C VAL A 104 -5.04 -7.19 -0.04
N SER A 105 -6.22 -7.70 -0.38
CA SER A 105 -6.80 -7.53 -1.72
C SER A 105 -8.27 -7.12 -1.71
N TYR A 106 -8.97 -7.27 -0.58
CA TYR A 106 -10.42 -7.07 -0.54
C TYR A 106 -10.77 -5.75 0.12
N SER A 107 -11.74 -5.06 -0.46
CA SER A 107 -12.17 -3.75 0.06
C SER A 107 -12.64 -3.83 1.50
N GLU A 108 -13.22 -4.97 1.89
CA GLU A 108 -13.71 -5.14 3.27
C GLU A 108 -12.60 -5.10 4.29
N SER A 109 -11.36 -5.36 3.87
CA SER A 109 -10.19 -5.30 4.75
C SER A 109 -9.59 -3.91 4.82
N ILE A 110 -9.97 -2.99 3.92
CA ILE A 110 -9.24 -1.75 3.68
C ILE A 110 -10.19 -0.55 3.79
N PRO A 111 -10.47 -0.08 5.01
CA PRO A 111 -11.32 1.11 5.17
C PRO A 111 -10.75 2.37 4.55
N LEU A 112 -9.43 2.53 4.54
CA LEU A 112 -8.81 3.78 4.11
C LEU A 112 -7.39 3.55 3.64
N VAL A 113 -7.03 4.18 2.53
CA VAL A 113 -5.66 4.27 2.05
C VAL A 113 -5.28 5.75 1.92
N VAL A 114 -4.08 6.12 2.36
CA VAL A 114 -3.57 7.48 2.21
C VAL A 114 -2.23 7.43 1.50
N GLU A 115 -2.10 8.27 0.48
CA GLU A 115 -0.83 8.49 -0.20
C GLU A 115 -0.42 9.94 0.03
N VAL A 116 0.79 10.14 0.54
CA VAL A 116 1.35 11.47 0.71
C VAL A 116 2.27 11.71 -0.47
N VAL A 117 1.86 12.60 -1.36
CA VAL A 117 2.51 12.72 -2.67
C VAL A 117 3.60 13.78 -2.66
N SER A 118 4.59 13.59 -3.52
CA SER A 118 5.66 14.53 -3.74
C SER A 118 5.51 15.14 -5.14
N THR A 119 6.53 15.87 -5.58
CA THR A 119 6.45 16.58 -6.84
C THR A 119 6.46 15.68 -8.07
N ASN A 120 7.01 14.46 -7.94
CA ASN A 120 7.13 13.54 -9.08
C ASN A 120 6.16 12.38 -8.94
N TRP A 121 4.90 12.68 -8.71
CA TRP A 121 3.93 11.65 -8.36
C TRP A 121 3.07 11.19 -9.52
N ARG A 122 3.05 11.95 -10.59
CA ARG A 122 1.93 11.92 -11.52
C ARG A 122 1.58 10.56 -12.11
N ASP A 123 2.55 9.89 -12.71
CA ASP A 123 2.25 8.67 -13.47
C ASP A 123 1.90 7.50 -12.54
N ASP A 124 2.75 7.24 -11.55
CA ASP A 124 2.52 6.18 -10.58
C ASP A 124 1.18 6.34 -9.89
N TYR A 125 0.88 7.57 -9.59
CA TYR A 125 -0.23 7.92 -8.77
C TYR A 125 -1.56 7.67 -9.45
N LEU A 126 -1.64 7.98 -10.74
CA LEU A 126 -2.85 7.74 -11.51
C LEU A 126 -3.14 6.25 -11.62
N ASP A 127 -2.10 5.43 -11.80
CA ASP A 127 -2.27 3.98 -11.86
C ASP A 127 -2.76 3.44 -10.51
N LYS A 128 -2.18 3.91 -9.42
CA LYS A 128 -2.60 3.49 -8.09
C LYS A 128 -4.04 3.88 -7.81
N ALA A 129 -4.41 5.12 -8.14
CA ALA A 129 -5.76 5.61 -7.89
C ALA A 129 -6.78 4.75 -8.62
N GLY A 130 -6.51 4.42 -9.88
CA GLY A 130 -7.39 3.57 -10.65
C GLY A 130 -7.55 2.19 -10.04
N ASP A 131 -6.45 1.61 -9.60
CA ASP A 131 -6.49 0.28 -8.99
C ASP A 131 -7.20 0.29 -7.65
N TYR A 132 -6.98 1.33 -6.83
CA TYR A 132 -7.68 1.43 -5.55
C TYR A 132 -9.19 1.57 -5.76
N GLU A 133 -9.58 2.33 -6.77
CA GLU A 133 -10.99 2.48 -7.10
C GLU A 133 -11.58 1.15 -7.56
N GLU A 134 -10.83 0.41 -8.36
CA GLU A 134 -11.31 -0.86 -8.88
C GLU A 134 -11.50 -1.90 -7.78
N ILE A 135 -10.61 -1.89 -6.77
CA ILE A 135 -10.76 -2.76 -5.60
C ILE A 135 -12.05 -2.41 -4.85
N GLY A 136 -12.46 -1.15 -4.90
CA GLY A 136 -13.63 -0.68 -4.18
C GLY A 136 -13.31 -0.13 -2.80
N ILE A 137 -12.09 0.35 -2.59
CA ILE A 137 -11.68 0.92 -1.31
C ILE A 137 -12.56 2.13 -1.01
N PRO A 138 -13.23 2.17 0.17
CA PRO A 138 -14.21 3.23 0.45
C PRO A 138 -13.62 4.62 0.54
N GLU A 139 -12.40 4.76 1.09
CA GLU A 139 -11.77 6.05 1.29
C GLU A 139 -10.34 6.00 0.78
N TYR A 140 -10.04 6.87 -0.16
CA TYR A 140 -8.69 7.00 -0.68
C TYR A 140 -8.31 8.48 -0.64
N TRP A 141 -7.32 8.81 0.17
CA TRP A 141 -6.89 10.19 0.37
C TRP A 141 -5.55 10.42 -0.29
N ASN A 142 -5.45 11.57 -0.91
CA ASN A 142 -4.28 12.01 -1.63
C ASN A 142 -3.83 13.32 -0.98
N PHE A 143 -2.76 13.24 -0.20
CA PHE A 143 -2.27 14.39 0.54
C PHE A 143 -1.11 15.02 -0.20
N GLY A 144 -1.37 16.18 -0.81
CA GLY A 144 -0.33 16.96 -1.47
C GLY A 144 0.46 17.77 -0.48
N LYS A 145 1.72 18.05 -0.83
CA LYS A 145 2.58 18.87 -0.01
C LYS A 145 2.68 20.25 -0.59
#